data_90f856eb212a5fcd56059276563a1177
#
_entry.id   90f856eb212a5fcd56059276563a1177
#
_cell.length_a   1.000
_cell.length_b   1.000
_cell.length_c   1.000
_cell.angle_alpha   90.00
_cell.angle_beta   90.00
_cell.angle_gamma   90.00
#
_symmetry.space_group_name_H-M   'P 1'
#
loop_
_entity.id
_entity.type
_entity.pdbx_description
1 polymer ?
#
loop_
_entity_poly.entity_id
_entity_poly.type
_entity_poly.pdbx_seq_one_letter_code
_entity_poly.pdbx_strand_id
1 'polypeptide(L)'
;MAPFFHARVLPMSDSFYAVNSNLEDSDNVLDKLKAIVSKKVEREEVFIEVPERPGVKLLISPNITQQQLKAWQKNAGSETKGGLDATKFACQVIGHTTVGIFVNDEEALEDGISLGFASPSILKMTGASRALPDAVQLFFGIDPHVEAAALAILDASGYGDTIETIKENPTK
;
A
#
# COMPACT_ATOMS: atom_id res chain seq x y z
N MET A 1 22.62 7.50 -41.93
CA MET A 1 22.06 6.77 -42.03
C MET A 1 21.53 6.27 -42.12
N ALA A 2 21.99 6.27 -41.98
CA ALA A 2 21.27 5.43 -42.07
C ALA A 2 20.83 4.74 -42.22
N PRO A 3 20.94 4.66 -42.23
CA PRO A 3 20.15 3.81 -42.15
C PRO A 3 19.94 2.98 -41.82
N PHE A 4 20.17 2.91 -41.32
CA PHE A 4 19.61 1.74 -40.96
C PHE A 4 19.17 1.33 -40.63
N PHE A 5 19.17 1.61 -40.42
CA PHE A 5 18.42 0.79 -40.12
C PHE A 5 17.89 0.61 -40.25
N HIS A 6 17.93 0.95 -40.49
CA HIS A 6 17.02 0.38 -40.64
C HIS A 6 16.72 -0.18 -40.80
N ALA A 7 17.09 -0.03 -41.07
CA ALA A 7 16.49 -0.78 -41.31
C ALA A 7 16.18 -1.33 -41.37
N ARG A 8 16.16 -1.45 -41.42
CA ARG A 8 15.60 -2.24 -41.44
C ARG A 8 15.47 -2.83 -41.85
N VAL A 9 15.94 -2.60 -42.11
CA VAL A 9 15.65 -3.40 -42.50
C VAL A 9 15.85 -3.97 -42.73
N LEU A 10 16.17 -4.32 -43.05
CA LEU A 10 16.20 -5.22 -43.33
C LEU A 10 16.38 -5.78 -43.84
N PRO A 11 16.53 -5.50 -44.53
CA PRO A 11 16.52 -6.25 -45.43
C PRO A 11 17.13 -7.08 -45.58
N MET A 12 17.44 -7.55 -45.46
CA MET A 12 17.97 -8.36 -45.33
C MET A 12 18.88 -8.76 -45.81
N SER A 13 19.04 -8.88 -46.16
CA SER A 13 19.97 -9.67 -46.59
C SER A 13 21.18 -9.39 -45.98
N ASP A 14 21.65 -8.64 -45.80
CA ASP A 14 22.66 -8.35 -45.09
C ASP A 14 22.73 -8.89 -43.79
N SER A 15 22.68 -10.10 -43.57
CA SER A 15 22.45 -10.68 -42.38
C SER A 15 23.60 -10.78 -41.47
N PHE A 16 24.85 -10.74 -41.92
CA PHE A 16 25.84 -11.02 -41.02
C PHE A 16 26.32 -9.91 -40.23
N TYR A 17 26.51 -8.76 -40.78
CA TYR A 17 26.92 -7.72 -39.99
C TYR A 17 25.75 -7.21 -39.16
N ALA A 18 24.57 -7.56 -39.53
CA ALA A 18 23.40 -7.40 -38.75
C ALA A 18 23.44 -8.21 -37.46
N VAL A 19 24.14 -9.32 -37.43
CA VAL A 19 24.25 -10.13 -36.24
C VAL A 19 24.97 -9.38 -35.12
N ASN A 20 25.97 -8.66 -35.40
CA ASN A 20 26.68 -7.90 -34.39
C ASN A 20 25.80 -6.76 -33.86
N SER A 21 25.08 -6.12 -34.76
CA SER A 21 24.16 -5.05 -34.36
C SER A 21 23.09 -5.60 -33.44
N ASN A 22 22.62 -6.79 -33.76
CA ASN A 22 21.57 -7.41 -32.94
C ASN A 22 22.08 -7.75 -31.55
N LEU A 23 23.33 -8.14 -31.42
CA LEU A 23 23.91 -8.43 -30.12
C LEU A 23 24.05 -7.17 -29.28
N GLU A 24 24.49 -6.10 -29.89
CA GLU A 24 24.62 -4.84 -29.19
C GLU A 24 23.26 -4.32 -28.75
N ASP A 25 22.26 -4.44 -29.61
CA ASP A 25 20.91 -4.03 -29.28
C ASP A 25 20.34 -4.88 -28.16
N SER A 26 20.62 -6.17 -28.18
CA SER A 26 20.15 -7.08 -27.13
C SER A 26 20.75 -6.71 -25.78
N ASP A 27 22.03 -6.42 -25.74
CA ASP A 27 22.69 -6.02 -24.50
C ASP A 27 22.11 -4.71 -23.99
N ASN A 28 21.86 -3.77 -24.89
CA ASN A 28 21.27 -2.49 -24.51
C ASN A 28 19.85 -2.67 -23.95
N VAL A 29 19.06 -3.55 -24.55
CA VAL A 29 17.70 -3.83 -24.08
C VAL A 29 17.74 -4.50 -22.71
N LEU A 30 18.66 -5.43 -22.50
CA LEU A 30 18.82 -6.08 -21.21
C LEU A 30 19.25 -5.09 -20.12
N ASP A 31 20.16 -4.19 -20.46
CA ASP A 31 20.57 -3.15 -19.52
C ASP A 31 19.41 -2.23 -19.15
N LYS A 32 18.60 -1.88 -20.13
CA LYS A 32 17.40 -1.07 -19.90
C LYS A 32 16.42 -1.81 -19.01
N LEU A 33 16.20 -3.08 -19.30
CA LEU A 33 15.31 -3.91 -18.50
C LEU A 33 15.82 -4.02 -17.06
N LYS A 34 17.11 -4.25 -16.90
CA LYS A 34 17.74 -4.35 -15.58
C LYS A 34 17.55 -3.06 -14.80
N ALA A 35 17.75 -1.91 -15.44
CA ALA A 35 17.57 -0.61 -14.80
C ALA A 35 16.11 -0.40 -14.37
N ILE A 36 15.16 -0.81 -15.20
CA ILE A 36 13.74 -0.69 -14.90
C ILE A 36 13.35 -1.62 -13.75
N VAL A 37 13.78 -2.87 -13.83
CA VAL A 37 13.41 -3.89 -12.85
C VAL A 37 14.06 -3.62 -11.49
N SER A 38 15.22 -2.97 -11.48
CA SER A 38 15.89 -2.66 -10.23
C SER A 38 15.23 -1.54 -9.45
N LYS A 39 14.35 -0.77 -10.09
CA LYS A 39 13.62 0.28 -9.39
C LYS A 39 12.52 -0.34 -8.54
N LYS A 40 12.39 0.17 -7.32
CA LYS A 40 11.32 -0.28 -6.44
C LYS A 40 9.98 0.14 -7.02
N VAL A 41 9.03 -0.78 -7.01
CA VAL A 41 7.66 -0.46 -7.42
C VAL A 41 6.99 0.21 -6.23
N GLU A 42 6.62 1.47 -6.40
CA GLU A 42 5.95 2.22 -5.35
C GLU A 42 4.61 2.74 -5.85
N ARG A 43 3.66 2.81 -4.94
CA ARG A 43 2.35 3.37 -5.25
C ARG A 43 2.28 4.74 -4.62
N GLU A 44 1.55 5.64 -5.26
CA GLU A 44 1.40 7.00 -4.75
C GLU A 44 0.54 6.99 -3.49
N GLU A 45 0.80 7.95 -2.63
CA GLU A 45 -0.01 8.11 -1.44
C GLU A 45 -1.42 8.53 -1.82
N VAL A 46 -2.39 8.06 -1.06
CA VAL A 46 -3.79 8.36 -1.32
C VAL A 46 -4.46 8.88 -0.06
N PHE A 47 -5.52 9.68 -0.25
CA PHE A 47 -6.30 10.16 0.87
C PHE A 47 -7.53 9.26 1.04
N ILE A 48 -7.81 8.91 2.30
CA ILE A 48 -9.01 8.14 2.65
C ILE A 48 -9.83 9.02 3.58
N GLU A 49 -11.08 9.27 3.24
CA GLU A 49 -11.96 10.04 4.11
C GLU A 49 -12.44 9.17 5.27
N VAL A 50 -12.56 9.79 6.44
CA VAL A 50 -13.05 9.07 7.61
C VAL A 50 -14.57 9.30 7.69
N PRO A 51 -15.38 8.24 7.55
CA PRO A 51 -16.83 8.40 7.60
C PRO A 51 -17.25 8.97 8.95
N GLU A 52 -18.31 9.77 8.94
CA GLU A 52 -18.86 10.40 10.15
C GLU A 52 -17.91 11.37 10.86
N ARG A 53 -16.77 11.69 10.26
CA ARG A 53 -15.83 12.69 10.77
C ARG A 53 -15.61 13.73 9.66
N PRO A 54 -16.53 14.72 9.54
CA PRO A 54 -16.47 15.68 8.43
C PRO A 54 -15.12 16.38 8.33
N GLY A 55 -14.55 16.40 7.13
CA GLY A 55 -13.30 17.08 6.87
C GLY A 55 -12.05 16.31 7.27
N VAL A 56 -12.18 15.17 7.93
CA VAL A 56 -11.02 14.38 8.36
C VAL A 56 -10.63 13.39 7.27
N LYS A 57 -9.37 13.43 6.90
CA LYS A 57 -8.80 12.50 5.91
C LYS A 57 -7.51 11.92 6.43
N LEU A 58 -7.25 10.68 6.08
CA LEU A 58 -5.99 10.04 6.38
C LEU A 58 -5.15 9.99 5.12
N LEU A 59 -3.90 10.40 5.21
CA LEU A 59 -2.95 10.22 4.12
C LEU A 59 -2.33 8.85 4.29
N ILE A 60 -2.47 8.02 3.28
CA ILE A 60 -2.10 6.61 3.33
C ILE A 60 -0.97 6.35 2.35
N SER A 61 0.06 5.65 2.82
CA SER A 61 1.09 5.09 1.96
C SER A 61 0.71 3.63 1.68
N PRO A 62 0.19 3.31 0.48
CA PRO A 62 -0.32 1.96 0.21
C PRO A 62 0.78 0.98 -0.22
N ASN A 63 2.02 1.26 0.14
CA ASN A 63 3.13 0.40 -0.21
C ASN A 63 3.27 -0.73 0.81
N ILE A 64 2.43 -1.74 0.66
CA ILE A 64 2.36 -2.88 1.57
C ILE A 64 3.07 -4.07 0.95
N THR A 65 3.99 -4.68 1.68
CA THR A 65 4.63 -5.92 1.21
C THR A 65 3.81 -7.11 1.68
N GLN A 66 3.98 -8.22 0.98
CA GLN A 66 3.31 -9.45 1.36
C GLN A 66 3.72 -9.91 2.76
N GLN A 67 4.97 -9.67 3.11
CA GLN A 67 5.47 -10.01 4.43
C GLN A 67 4.78 -9.20 5.52
N GLN A 68 4.59 -7.90 5.29
CA GLN A 68 3.85 -7.05 6.22
C GLN A 68 2.41 -7.52 6.36
N LEU A 69 1.78 -7.83 5.24
CA LEU A 69 0.39 -8.28 5.25
C LEU A 69 0.25 -9.56 6.09
N LYS A 70 1.15 -10.50 5.92
CA LYS A 70 1.14 -11.73 6.70
C LYS A 70 1.37 -11.46 8.19
N ALA A 71 2.28 -10.54 8.51
CA ALA A 71 2.54 -10.17 9.89
C ALA A 71 1.30 -9.55 10.55
N TRP A 72 0.60 -8.69 9.82
CA TRP A 72 -0.62 -8.07 10.34
C TRP A 72 -1.74 -9.07 10.52
N GLN A 73 -1.86 -10.03 9.60
CA GLN A 73 -2.82 -11.11 9.75
C GLN A 73 -2.52 -11.94 11.00
N LYS A 74 -1.24 -12.23 11.22
CA LYS A 74 -0.83 -12.97 12.40
C LYS A 74 -1.13 -12.20 13.69
N ASN A 75 -0.86 -10.89 13.70
CA ASN A 75 -1.13 -10.04 14.85
C ASN A 75 -2.62 -9.92 15.15
N ALA A 76 -3.46 -10.04 14.14
CA ALA A 76 -4.91 -9.98 14.30
C ALA A 76 -5.52 -11.35 14.53
N GLY A 77 -4.73 -12.41 14.46
CA GLY A 77 -5.23 -13.75 14.70
C GLY A 77 -5.55 -13.96 16.16
N SER A 78 -6.56 -14.77 16.40
CA SER A 78 -6.94 -15.14 17.76
C SER A 78 -6.18 -16.40 18.15
N GLU A 79 -5.62 -16.38 19.35
CA GLU A 79 -5.01 -17.60 19.88
C GLU A 79 -6.09 -18.56 20.35
N THR A 80 -7.33 -18.07 20.43
CA THR A 80 -8.46 -18.92 20.75
C THR A 80 -9.07 -19.42 19.44
N LYS A 81 -10.15 -20.14 19.53
CA LYS A 81 -10.73 -20.83 18.38
C LYS A 81 -11.39 -19.95 17.33
N GLY A 82 -11.42 -18.65 17.52
CA GLY A 82 -12.12 -17.76 16.62
C GLY A 82 -11.40 -17.44 15.32
N GLY A 83 -10.11 -17.71 15.23
CA GLY A 83 -9.36 -17.41 14.04
C GLY A 83 -9.04 -15.94 13.87
N LEU A 84 -8.93 -15.47 12.64
CA LEU A 84 -8.53 -14.11 12.35
C LEU A 84 -9.66 -13.11 12.58
N ASP A 85 -9.37 -12.06 13.33
CA ASP A 85 -10.33 -11.00 13.61
C ASP A 85 -10.21 -9.92 12.52
N ALA A 86 -11.25 -9.80 11.70
CA ALA A 86 -11.25 -8.86 10.59
C ALA A 86 -11.08 -7.40 11.01
N THR A 87 -11.71 -7.01 12.12
CA THR A 87 -11.59 -5.65 12.61
C THR A 87 -10.19 -5.36 13.14
N LYS A 88 -9.59 -6.30 13.87
CA LYS A 88 -8.22 -6.13 14.32
C LYS A 88 -7.26 -6.06 13.16
N PHE A 89 -7.46 -6.89 12.15
CA PHE A 89 -6.66 -6.84 10.94
C PHE A 89 -6.80 -5.49 10.25
N ALA A 90 -8.03 -5.00 10.12
CA ALA A 90 -8.27 -3.69 9.53
C ALA A 90 -7.54 -2.58 10.29
N CYS A 91 -7.53 -2.65 11.62
CA CYS A 91 -6.79 -1.69 12.44
C CYS A 91 -5.29 -1.75 12.19
N GLN A 92 -4.75 -2.95 11.99
CA GLN A 92 -3.33 -3.10 11.64
C GLN A 92 -3.03 -2.42 10.31
N VAL A 93 -3.87 -2.65 9.31
CA VAL A 93 -3.70 -2.06 7.99
C VAL A 93 -3.73 -0.53 8.10
N ILE A 94 -4.73 0.02 8.74
CA ILE A 94 -4.88 1.47 8.87
C ILE A 94 -3.72 2.07 9.67
N GLY A 95 -3.42 1.49 10.81
CA GLY A 95 -2.40 2.03 11.71
C GLY A 95 -1.01 2.06 11.11
N HIS A 96 -0.67 1.03 10.33
CA HIS A 96 0.67 0.94 9.75
C HIS A 96 0.83 1.68 8.43
N THR A 97 -0.26 2.05 7.76
CA THR A 97 -0.18 2.73 6.47
C THR A 97 -0.46 4.23 6.56
N THR A 98 -1.02 4.70 7.67
CA THR A 98 -1.32 6.13 7.85
C THR A 98 -0.03 6.91 8.09
N VAL A 99 0.26 7.87 7.22
CA VAL A 99 1.45 8.72 7.32
C VAL A 99 1.11 10.17 7.62
N GLY A 100 -0.15 10.50 7.69
CA GLY A 100 -0.60 11.85 8.05
C GLY A 100 -2.09 11.89 8.29
N ILE A 101 -2.54 12.88 9.03
CA ILE A 101 -3.96 13.09 9.31
C ILE A 101 -4.26 14.54 8.96
N PHE A 102 -5.30 14.76 8.16
CA PHE A 102 -5.67 16.08 7.67
C PHE A 102 -7.07 16.45 8.13
N VAL A 103 -7.25 17.72 8.44
CA VAL A 103 -8.56 18.29 8.78
C VAL A 103 -8.78 19.49 7.88
N ASN A 104 -9.84 19.46 7.08
CA ASN A 104 -10.17 20.52 6.13
C ASN A 104 -8.97 20.88 5.25
N ASP A 105 -8.31 19.85 4.73
CA ASP A 105 -7.15 19.93 3.82
C ASP A 105 -5.88 20.51 4.45
N GLU A 106 -5.85 20.58 5.77
CA GLU A 106 -4.69 21.07 6.49
C GLU A 106 -4.12 19.93 7.32
N GLU A 107 -2.83 19.67 7.21
CA GLU A 107 -2.23 18.58 7.96
C GLU A 107 -2.14 18.90 9.44
N ALA A 108 -2.60 17.98 10.27
CA ALA A 108 -2.45 18.10 11.72
C ALA A 108 -1.05 17.61 12.10
N LEU A 109 -0.34 18.44 12.85
CA LEU A 109 1.02 18.12 13.25
C LEU A 109 1.13 18.17 14.77
N GLU A 110 2.07 17.39 15.29
CA GLU A 110 2.42 17.46 16.72
C GLU A 110 3.92 17.71 16.78
N ASP A 111 4.30 18.89 17.34
CA ASP A 111 5.70 19.30 17.39
C ASP A 111 6.37 19.27 16.00
N GLY A 112 5.60 19.68 14.97
CA GLY A 112 6.09 19.73 13.61
C GLY A 112 6.17 18.38 12.92
N ILE A 113 5.67 17.33 13.55
CA ILE A 113 5.72 15.97 13.01
C ILE A 113 4.33 15.50 12.62
N SER A 114 4.22 14.81 11.49
CA SER A 114 2.95 14.24 11.03
C SER A 114 2.38 13.27 12.05
N LEU A 115 1.05 13.31 12.21
CA LEU A 115 0.38 12.44 13.17
C LEU A 115 0.18 11.04 12.64
N GLY A 116 0.28 10.08 13.53
CA GLY A 116 -0.13 8.70 13.30
C GLY A 116 -0.95 8.23 14.48
N PHE A 117 -1.43 7.00 14.45
CA PHE A 117 -2.30 6.50 15.52
C PHE A 117 -1.55 6.25 16.84
N ALA A 118 -0.22 6.20 16.79
CA ALA A 118 0.59 6.08 18.00
C ALA A 118 0.97 7.43 18.60
N SER A 119 0.60 8.53 17.93
CA SER A 119 0.94 9.87 18.43
C SER A 119 0.24 10.14 19.75
N PRO A 120 0.96 10.74 20.73
CA PRO A 120 0.35 11.03 22.03
C PRO A 120 -0.95 11.81 21.96
N SER A 121 -1.05 12.79 21.05
CA SER A 121 -2.28 13.57 20.90
C SER A 121 -3.44 12.71 20.45
N ILE A 122 -3.19 11.76 19.56
CA ILE A 122 -4.26 10.86 19.08
C ILE A 122 -4.70 9.91 20.20
N LEU A 123 -3.76 9.38 20.96
CA LEU A 123 -4.09 8.51 22.09
C LEU A 123 -4.90 9.28 23.12
N LYS A 124 -4.52 10.52 23.39
CA LYS A 124 -5.21 11.34 24.38
C LYS A 124 -6.62 11.71 23.92
N MET A 125 -6.79 12.14 22.68
CA MET A 125 -8.12 12.55 22.22
C MET A 125 -9.08 11.38 22.05
N THR A 126 -8.58 10.19 21.76
CA THR A 126 -9.42 9.01 21.65
C THR A 126 -9.64 8.33 23.00
N GLY A 127 -8.78 8.59 23.96
CA GLY A 127 -8.83 7.90 25.25
C GLY A 127 -8.22 6.51 25.19
N ALA A 128 -7.52 6.19 24.10
CA ALA A 128 -6.94 4.86 23.94
C ALA A 128 -5.66 4.73 24.73
N SER A 129 -5.43 3.54 25.27
CA SER A 129 -4.17 3.25 25.97
C SER A 129 -3.10 2.72 25.02
N ARG A 130 -3.50 2.33 23.82
CA ARG A 130 -2.58 1.82 22.81
C ARG A 130 -3.09 2.16 21.42
N ALA A 131 -2.17 2.19 20.46
CA ALA A 131 -2.49 2.58 19.08
C ALA A 131 -3.39 1.55 18.38
N LEU A 132 -3.06 0.27 18.52
CA LEU A 132 -3.75 -0.79 17.78
C LEU A 132 -4.26 -1.87 18.73
N PRO A 133 -5.51 -2.23 18.60
CA PRO A 133 -6.50 -1.69 17.69
C PRO A 133 -7.25 -0.47 18.23
N ASP A 134 -7.04 -0.12 19.50
CA ASP A 134 -7.93 0.77 20.25
C ASP A 134 -8.06 2.18 19.66
N ALA A 135 -6.94 2.84 19.37
CA ALA A 135 -7.01 4.20 18.87
C ALA A 135 -7.70 4.27 17.51
N VAL A 136 -7.45 3.31 16.64
CA VAL A 136 -8.10 3.28 15.32
C VAL A 136 -9.61 3.08 15.47
N GLN A 137 -10.01 2.13 16.30
CA GLN A 137 -11.44 1.87 16.52
C GLN A 137 -12.15 3.11 17.08
N LEU A 138 -11.56 3.75 18.06
CA LEU A 138 -12.15 4.93 18.70
C LEU A 138 -12.14 6.14 17.76
N PHE A 139 -11.11 6.26 16.95
CA PHE A 139 -11.01 7.35 15.98
C PHE A 139 -12.13 7.26 14.93
N PHE A 140 -12.40 6.07 14.44
CA PHE A 140 -13.47 5.87 13.46
C PHE A 140 -14.87 5.79 14.10
N GLY A 141 -14.97 5.23 15.28
CA GLY A 141 -16.20 5.15 16.03
C GLY A 141 -16.96 3.83 15.90
N ILE A 142 -17.04 3.26 14.72
CA ILE A 142 -17.71 1.97 14.54
C ILE A 142 -16.88 1.05 13.62
N ASP A 143 -16.97 -0.23 13.90
CA ASP A 143 -16.17 -1.24 13.21
C ASP A 143 -16.39 -1.31 11.68
N PRO A 144 -17.62 -1.22 11.16
CA PRO A 144 -17.80 -1.22 9.70
C PRO A 144 -17.04 -0.13 8.97
N HIS A 145 -16.86 1.03 9.59
CA HIS A 145 -16.11 2.12 8.99
C HIS A 145 -14.61 1.82 8.98
N VAL A 146 -14.13 1.16 10.02
CA VAL A 146 -12.73 0.70 10.09
C VAL A 146 -12.46 -0.30 8.97
N GLU A 147 -13.35 -1.26 8.80
CA GLU A 147 -13.20 -2.29 7.77
C GLU A 147 -13.28 -1.70 6.37
N ALA A 148 -14.19 -0.77 6.14
CA ALA A 148 -14.33 -0.13 4.84
C ALA A 148 -13.08 0.68 4.47
N ALA A 149 -12.50 1.39 5.43
CA ALA A 149 -11.28 2.16 5.21
C ALA A 149 -10.11 1.24 4.89
N ALA A 150 -9.98 0.14 5.64
CA ALA A 150 -8.92 -0.82 5.39
C ALA A 150 -9.06 -1.47 4.02
N LEU A 151 -10.30 -1.76 3.60
CA LEU A 151 -10.54 -2.32 2.28
C LEU A 151 -10.10 -1.34 1.18
N ALA A 152 -10.40 -0.06 1.34
CA ALA A 152 -9.96 0.96 0.39
C ALA A 152 -8.43 1.03 0.31
N ILE A 153 -7.75 0.90 1.45
CA ILE A 153 -6.29 0.88 1.49
C ILE A 153 -5.73 -0.35 0.79
N LEU A 154 -6.33 -1.51 1.05
CA LEU A 154 -5.90 -2.76 0.42
C LEU A 154 -6.14 -2.74 -1.08
N ASP A 155 -7.26 -2.15 -1.53
CA ASP A 155 -7.51 -1.97 -2.96
C ASP A 155 -6.43 -1.10 -3.59
N ALA A 156 -6.07 0.00 -2.95
CA ALA A 156 -5.03 0.89 -3.45
C ALA A 156 -3.67 0.20 -3.50
N SER A 157 -3.44 -0.77 -2.62
CA SER A 157 -2.18 -1.51 -2.56
C SER A 157 -2.16 -2.74 -3.45
N GLY A 158 -3.30 -3.13 -4.01
CA GLY A 158 -3.42 -4.32 -4.85
C GLY A 158 -3.90 -5.57 -4.14
N TYR A 159 -4.30 -5.46 -2.86
CA TYR A 159 -4.75 -6.62 -2.07
C TYR A 159 -6.24 -6.51 -1.70
N GLY A 160 -7.06 -5.97 -2.60
CA GLY A 160 -8.43 -5.59 -2.30
C GLY A 160 -9.35 -6.67 -1.75
N ASP A 161 -9.13 -7.91 -2.13
CA ASP A 161 -10.05 -8.99 -1.72
C ASP A 161 -9.75 -9.58 -0.33
N THR A 162 -8.70 -9.11 0.31
CA THR A 162 -8.19 -9.78 1.52
C THR A 162 -9.19 -9.80 2.68
N ILE A 163 -9.79 -8.65 3.00
CA ILE A 163 -10.72 -8.57 4.13
C ILE A 163 -12.01 -9.32 3.84
N GLU A 164 -12.51 -9.21 2.61
CA GLU A 164 -13.74 -9.91 2.24
C GLU A 164 -13.55 -11.42 2.31
N THR A 165 -12.40 -11.90 1.85
CA THR A 165 -12.07 -13.31 1.93
C THR A 165 -12.03 -13.78 3.39
N ILE A 166 -11.48 -12.96 4.29
CA ILE A 166 -11.42 -13.28 5.71
C ILE A 166 -12.83 -13.39 6.29
N LYS A 167 -13.72 -12.48 5.90
CA LYS A 167 -15.10 -12.49 6.40
C LYS A 167 -15.90 -13.67 5.87
N GLU A 168 -15.68 -14.03 4.62
CA GLU A 168 -16.39 -15.16 4.01
C GLU A 168 -15.90 -16.51 4.52
N ASN A 169 -14.60 -16.58 4.80
CA ASN A 169 -13.98 -17.82 5.24
C ASN A 169 -13.25 -17.59 6.55
N PRO A 170 -13.99 -17.42 7.64
CA PRO A 170 -13.33 -17.23 8.93
C PRO A 170 -12.48 -18.46 9.22
N THR A 171 -11.34 -18.23 9.81
CA THR A 171 -10.39 -19.32 10.07
C THR A 171 -11.00 -20.41 10.93
N LYS A 172 -10.85 -21.59 10.51
CA LYS A 172 -11.39 -22.73 11.24
C LYS A 172 -10.39 -23.32 12.20
#